data_9a4ff1e305efe12c5740ad5058b8fa8a
#
_entry.id   9a4ff1e305efe12c5740ad5058b8fa8a
#
_cell.length_a   1.000
_cell.length_b   1.000
_cell.length_c   1.000
_cell.angle_alpha   90.00
_cell.angle_beta   90.00
_cell.angle_gamma   90.00
#
_symmetry.space_group_name_H-M   'P 1'
#
loop_
_entity.id
_entity.type
_entity.pdbx_description
1 polymer ?
#
loop_
_entity_poly.entity_id
_entity_poly.type
_entity_poly.pdbx_seq_one_letter_code
_entity_poly.pdbx_strand_id
1 'polypeptide(L)'
;MQAYLPIERPQSFFTCASGGLGHSMPAAVGIALAKAGRAPLSGVPSTQRVIGLFGDGSAMYSFQALWTAADLGLPMTIVIVNNGGYAALSEFTAHFNIKQLIGTKLPGLDFVGLARAMGCTGARVERAPNLAAALREALESSRPFLLDVAVAPLG
;
A
#
# COMPACT_ATOMS: atom_id res chain seq x y z
N MET A 1 -12.26 -4.09 -6.12
CA MET A 1 -12.36 -3.09 -5.02
C MET A 1 -13.62 -2.24 -5.15
N GLN A 2 -13.87 -1.61 -6.30
CA GLN A 2 -15.07 -0.77 -6.52
C GLN A 2 -16.41 -1.45 -6.27
N ALA A 3 -16.51 -2.77 -6.48
CA ALA A 3 -17.74 -3.54 -6.21
C ALA A 3 -18.11 -3.66 -4.71
N TYR A 4 -17.15 -3.41 -3.82
CA TYR A 4 -17.33 -3.61 -2.37
C TYR A 4 -17.14 -2.32 -1.56
N LEU A 5 -16.69 -1.24 -2.20
CA LEU A 5 -16.44 0.05 -1.58
C LEU A 5 -17.17 1.13 -2.37
N PRO A 6 -18.31 1.62 -1.91
CA PRO A 6 -18.99 2.72 -2.58
C PRO A 6 -18.12 3.98 -2.51
N ILE A 7 -17.79 4.54 -3.69
CA ILE A 7 -17.01 5.76 -3.80
C ILE A 7 -17.99 6.87 -4.18
N GLU A 8 -18.42 7.61 -3.19
CA GLU A 8 -19.50 8.60 -3.35
C GLU A 8 -19.00 10.05 -3.40
N ARG A 9 -17.73 10.28 -3.05
CA ARG A 9 -17.18 11.64 -3.00
C ARG A 9 -16.15 11.86 -4.11
N PRO A 10 -16.18 13.01 -4.78
CA PRO A 10 -15.10 13.40 -5.69
C PRO A 10 -13.74 13.37 -4.98
N GLN A 11 -12.68 13.01 -5.69
CA GLN A 11 -11.29 12.98 -5.18
C GLN A 11 -11.09 12.09 -3.94
N SER A 12 -11.93 11.06 -3.77
CA SER A 12 -11.77 10.07 -2.70
C SER A 12 -11.13 8.76 -3.14
N PHE A 13 -10.97 8.54 -4.44
CA PHE A 13 -10.33 7.36 -5.01
C PHE A 13 -9.37 7.74 -6.13
N PHE A 14 -8.15 7.21 -6.05
CA PHE A 14 -7.08 7.42 -7.01
C PHE A 14 -6.51 6.08 -7.45
N THR A 15 -6.27 5.93 -8.73
CA THR A 15 -5.63 4.72 -9.28
C THR A 15 -4.66 5.11 -10.37
N CYS A 16 -3.68 4.25 -10.63
CA CYS A 16 -2.75 4.43 -11.74
C CYS A 16 -3.42 4.08 -13.06
N ALA A 17 -3.50 5.01 -13.99
CA ALA A 17 -4.15 4.81 -15.28
C ALA A 17 -3.41 3.80 -16.18
N SER A 18 -2.09 3.69 -16.04
CA SER A 18 -1.24 2.83 -16.89
C SER A 18 -0.89 1.48 -16.25
N GLY A 19 -1.30 1.23 -15.00
CA GLY A 19 -0.88 0.02 -14.26
C GLY A 19 0.62 -0.06 -13.97
N GLY A 20 1.36 1.05 -14.10
CA GLY A 20 2.81 1.10 -13.86
C GLY A 20 3.16 0.83 -12.39
N LEU A 21 3.94 -0.22 -12.14
CA LEU A 21 4.42 -0.55 -10.81
C LEU A 21 5.35 0.55 -10.29
N GLY A 22 5.27 0.84 -8.99
CA GLY A 22 6.10 1.86 -8.34
C GLY A 22 5.52 3.28 -8.36
N HIS A 23 4.55 3.60 -9.22
CA HIS A 23 3.92 4.92 -9.28
C HIS A 23 3.04 5.21 -8.05
N SER A 24 2.27 4.24 -7.61
CA SER A 24 1.15 4.49 -6.69
C SER A 24 1.58 4.83 -5.26
N MET A 25 2.71 4.31 -4.77
CA MET A 25 3.16 4.59 -3.40
C MET A 25 3.64 6.04 -3.25
N PRO A 26 4.56 6.57 -4.08
CA PRO A 26 4.92 7.99 -4.01
C PRO A 26 3.74 8.91 -4.34
N ALA A 27 2.83 8.51 -5.21
CA ALA A 27 1.60 9.25 -5.47
C ALA A 27 0.70 9.35 -4.23
N ALA A 28 0.55 8.26 -3.47
CA ALA A 28 -0.20 8.27 -2.21
C ALA A 28 0.44 9.19 -1.16
N VAL A 29 1.79 9.23 -1.09
CA VAL A 29 2.52 10.19 -0.24
C VAL A 29 2.27 11.63 -0.69
N GLY A 30 2.30 11.90 -1.99
CA GLY A 30 1.98 13.21 -2.55
C GLY A 30 0.54 13.65 -2.25
N ILE A 31 -0.43 12.74 -2.35
CA ILE A 31 -1.83 13.00 -1.98
C ILE A 31 -1.94 13.30 -0.48
N ALA A 32 -1.25 12.55 0.37
CA ALA A 32 -1.26 12.77 1.81
C ALA A 32 -0.65 14.14 2.16
N LEU A 33 0.44 14.53 1.49
CA LEU A 33 1.08 15.83 1.63
C LEU A 33 0.12 16.97 1.22
N ALA A 34 -0.56 16.83 0.09
CA ALA A 34 -1.53 17.81 -0.38
C ALA A 34 -2.71 17.95 0.59
N LYS A 35 -3.24 16.82 1.07
CA LYS A 35 -4.36 16.81 2.03
C LYS A 35 -3.96 17.35 3.41
N ALA A 36 -2.71 17.20 3.83
CA ALA A 36 -2.20 17.78 5.07
C ALA A 36 -2.03 19.32 5.00
N GLY A 37 -2.36 19.96 3.89
CA GLY A 37 -2.20 21.40 3.70
C GLY A 37 -0.76 21.87 3.57
N ARG A 38 0.17 20.96 3.35
CA ARG A 38 1.61 21.23 3.21
C ARG A 38 2.05 21.44 1.76
N ALA A 39 1.12 21.26 0.80
CA ALA A 39 1.39 21.55 -0.61
C ALA A 39 0.78 22.92 -0.99
N PRO A 40 1.47 23.72 -1.81
CA PRO A 40 1.02 25.08 -2.19
C PRO A 40 -0.34 25.15 -2.88
N LEU A 41 -0.84 24.02 -3.39
CA LEU A 41 -2.05 23.94 -4.21
C LEU A 41 -3.33 23.63 -3.41
N SER A 42 -3.25 23.28 -2.13
CA SER A 42 -4.40 22.72 -1.42
C SER A 42 -5.26 23.72 -0.65
N GLY A 43 -4.75 24.88 -0.30
CA GLY A 43 -5.52 25.98 0.35
C GLY A 43 -6.29 25.67 1.65
N VAL A 44 -6.57 24.38 1.92
CA VAL A 44 -7.34 23.95 3.10
C VAL A 44 -6.65 22.74 3.75
N PRO A 45 -6.21 22.87 5.01
CA PRO A 45 -5.73 21.73 5.77
C PRO A 45 -6.84 20.67 5.91
N SER A 46 -6.54 19.43 5.56
CA SER A 46 -7.45 18.32 5.72
C SER A 46 -6.89 17.35 6.75
N THR A 47 -7.74 16.95 7.70
CA THR A 47 -7.43 15.87 8.65
C THR A 47 -7.67 14.48 8.04
N GLN A 48 -8.01 14.41 6.75
CA GLN A 48 -8.32 13.16 6.08
C GLN A 48 -7.08 12.29 5.95
N ARG A 49 -7.20 11.08 6.44
CA ARG A 49 -6.17 10.05 6.30
C ARG A 49 -6.19 9.46 4.89
N VAL A 50 -5.02 9.29 4.29
CA VAL A 50 -4.87 8.58 3.02
C VAL A 50 -4.62 7.10 3.30
N ILE A 51 -5.38 6.24 2.63
CA ILE A 51 -5.19 4.79 2.66
C ILE A 51 -4.60 4.37 1.32
N GLY A 52 -3.38 3.85 1.33
CA GLY A 52 -2.73 3.26 0.16
C GLY A 52 -2.87 1.74 0.19
N LEU A 53 -3.38 1.14 -0.89
CA LEU A 53 -3.51 -0.32 -1.02
C LEU A 53 -2.60 -0.80 -2.15
N PHE A 54 -1.67 -1.69 -1.84
CA PHE A 54 -0.63 -2.15 -2.74
C PHE A 54 -0.47 -3.68 -2.68
N GLY A 55 -0.15 -4.29 -3.81
CA GLY A 55 0.43 -5.64 -3.79
C GLY A 55 1.88 -5.60 -3.32
N ASP A 56 2.37 -6.68 -2.75
CA ASP A 56 3.74 -6.84 -2.25
C ASP A 56 4.78 -6.54 -3.33
N GLY A 57 4.66 -7.12 -4.51
CA GLY A 57 5.56 -6.85 -5.63
C GLY A 57 5.53 -5.41 -6.10
N SER A 58 4.35 -4.78 -6.15
CA SER A 58 4.21 -3.37 -6.53
C SER A 58 4.86 -2.43 -5.51
N ALA A 59 4.72 -2.74 -4.22
CA ALA A 59 5.29 -1.94 -3.14
C ALA A 59 6.82 -1.88 -3.22
N MET A 60 7.48 -2.96 -3.63
CA MET A 60 8.94 -3.03 -3.69
C MET A 60 9.59 -2.08 -4.69
N TYR A 61 8.84 -1.56 -5.68
CA TYR A 61 9.40 -0.63 -6.67
C TYR A 61 9.71 0.75 -6.14
N SER A 62 9.02 1.20 -5.07
CA SER A 62 9.16 2.56 -4.54
C SER A 62 8.90 2.66 -3.04
N PHE A 63 9.25 1.60 -2.32
CA PHE A 63 9.02 1.49 -0.87
C PHE A 63 9.66 2.63 -0.07
N GLN A 64 10.79 3.16 -0.54
CA GLN A 64 11.50 4.28 0.06
C GLN A 64 10.67 5.58 0.18
N ALA A 65 9.55 5.70 -0.54
CA ALA A 65 8.63 6.83 -0.39
C ALA A 65 8.05 6.92 1.03
N LEU A 66 8.03 5.82 1.78
CA LEU A 66 7.58 5.79 3.17
C LEU A 66 8.47 6.60 4.11
N TRP A 67 9.77 6.72 3.79
CA TRP A 67 10.66 7.61 4.54
C TRP A 67 10.16 9.06 4.49
N THR A 68 9.78 9.55 3.32
CA THR A 68 9.20 10.90 3.17
C THR A 68 7.90 11.04 3.97
N ALA A 69 7.04 10.03 3.95
CA ALA A 69 5.81 10.05 4.72
C ALA A 69 6.08 10.13 6.23
N ALA A 70 7.09 9.39 6.72
CA ALA A 70 7.46 9.38 8.12
C ALA A 70 8.15 10.69 8.54
N ASP A 71 9.09 11.21 7.73
CA ASP A 71 9.80 12.47 7.97
C ASP A 71 8.83 13.65 8.07
N LEU A 72 7.83 13.67 7.22
CA LEU A 72 6.80 14.71 7.21
C LEU A 72 5.64 14.44 8.19
N GLY A 73 5.61 13.28 8.88
CA GLY A 73 4.54 12.93 9.81
C GLY A 73 3.16 12.89 9.14
N LEU A 74 3.07 12.36 7.92
CA LEU A 74 1.82 12.38 7.15
C LEU A 74 0.80 11.37 7.71
N PRO A 75 -0.48 11.74 7.84
CA PRO A 75 -1.53 10.84 8.32
C PRO A 75 -1.94 9.85 7.22
N MET A 76 -1.24 8.73 7.13
CA MET A 76 -1.54 7.71 6.12
C MET A 76 -1.44 6.29 6.66
N THR A 77 -2.23 5.40 6.08
CA THR A 77 -2.22 3.96 6.31
C THR A 77 -1.85 3.25 5.03
N ILE A 78 -0.84 2.42 5.09
CA ILE A 78 -0.35 1.62 3.98
C ILE A 78 -0.80 0.17 4.21
N VAL A 79 -1.51 -0.41 3.27
CA VAL A 79 -1.91 -1.81 3.33
C VAL A 79 -1.22 -2.56 2.20
N ILE A 80 -0.37 -3.50 2.56
CA ILE A 80 0.27 -4.42 1.62
C ILE A 80 -0.56 -5.70 1.59
N VAL A 81 -1.10 -6.03 0.43
CA VAL A 81 -1.73 -7.33 0.16
C VAL A 81 -0.62 -8.28 -0.27
N ASN A 82 -0.16 -9.09 0.69
CA ASN A 82 1.05 -9.89 0.56
C ASN A 82 0.69 -11.34 0.25
N ASN A 83 0.87 -11.74 -1.00
CA ASN A 83 0.71 -13.12 -1.48
C ASN A 83 2.07 -13.81 -1.76
N GLY A 84 3.19 -13.16 -1.44
CA GLY A 84 4.54 -13.69 -1.62
C GLY A 84 5.09 -13.58 -3.04
N GLY A 85 4.51 -12.70 -3.90
CA GLY A 85 5.05 -12.51 -5.25
C GLY A 85 4.16 -11.77 -6.24
N TYR A 86 4.55 -11.87 -7.49
CA TYR A 86 3.85 -11.24 -8.61
C TYR A 86 2.77 -12.18 -9.18
N ALA A 87 1.63 -12.30 -8.50
CA ALA A 87 0.55 -13.22 -8.87
C ALA A 87 0.05 -13.00 -10.31
N ALA A 88 -0.12 -11.75 -10.74
CA ALA A 88 -0.54 -11.45 -12.11
C ALA A 88 0.42 -12.02 -13.16
N LEU A 89 1.74 -12.03 -12.90
CA LEU A 89 2.70 -12.65 -13.82
C LEU A 89 2.55 -14.17 -13.86
N SER A 90 2.22 -14.80 -12.73
CA SER A 90 1.95 -16.24 -12.69
C SER A 90 0.71 -16.60 -13.51
N GLU A 91 -0.37 -15.80 -13.43
CA GLU A 91 -1.57 -15.99 -14.25
C GLU A 91 -1.27 -15.80 -15.74
N PHE A 92 -0.52 -14.77 -16.13
CA PHE A 92 -0.08 -14.57 -17.52
C PHE A 92 0.75 -15.75 -18.01
N THR A 93 1.65 -16.27 -17.18
CA THR A 93 2.48 -17.44 -17.55
C THR A 93 1.63 -18.65 -17.89
N ALA A 94 0.61 -18.94 -17.09
CA ALA A 94 -0.32 -20.02 -17.35
C ALA A 94 -1.11 -19.78 -18.65
N HIS A 95 -1.58 -18.54 -18.88
CA HIS A 95 -2.34 -18.18 -20.07
C HIS A 95 -1.51 -18.30 -21.37
N PHE A 96 -0.24 -17.90 -21.34
CA PHE A 96 0.66 -17.95 -22.51
C PHE A 96 1.54 -19.21 -22.60
N ASN A 97 1.29 -20.23 -21.75
CA ASN A 97 2.07 -21.48 -21.71
C ASN A 97 3.58 -21.26 -21.57
N ILE A 98 4.00 -20.26 -20.80
CA ILE A 98 5.42 -20.00 -20.53
C ILE A 98 5.92 -21.05 -19.53
N LYS A 99 6.88 -21.86 -19.94
CA LYS A 99 7.34 -23.01 -19.14
C LYS A 99 8.19 -22.65 -17.91
N GLN A 100 8.78 -21.48 -17.88
CA GLN A 100 9.69 -21.07 -16.80
C GLN A 100 9.47 -19.61 -16.45
N LEU A 101 9.15 -19.35 -15.18
CA LEU A 101 8.98 -18.03 -14.62
C LEU A 101 10.07 -17.77 -13.57
N ILE A 102 10.91 -16.77 -13.81
CA ILE A 102 12.04 -16.42 -12.94
C ILE A 102 11.75 -15.06 -12.27
N GLY A 103 12.10 -14.92 -10.97
CA GLY A 103 12.07 -13.65 -10.26
C GLY A 103 10.68 -13.15 -9.85
N THR A 104 9.66 -14.02 -9.85
CA THR A 104 8.29 -13.63 -9.51
C THR A 104 7.90 -13.95 -8.09
N LYS A 105 8.69 -14.74 -7.37
CA LYS A 105 8.50 -15.01 -5.95
C LYS A 105 9.30 -14.01 -5.14
N LEU A 106 8.72 -13.56 -4.04
CA LEU A 106 9.31 -12.60 -3.09
C LEU A 106 9.44 -13.20 -1.69
N PRO A 107 10.28 -14.25 -1.52
CA PRO A 107 10.42 -14.91 -0.24
C PRO A 107 11.15 -14.04 0.77
N GLY A 108 10.77 -14.10 2.05
CA GLY A 108 11.53 -13.54 3.16
C GLY A 108 11.47 -12.02 3.29
N LEU A 109 10.57 -11.33 2.58
CA LEU A 109 10.40 -9.89 2.76
C LEU A 109 9.65 -9.59 4.05
N ASP A 110 10.27 -8.79 4.91
CA ASP A 110 9.66 -8.24 6.12
C ASP A 110 9.25 -6.78 5.86
N PHE A 111 8.03 -6.59 5.39
CA PHE A 111 7.49 -5.25 5.10
C PHE A 111 7.32 -4.41 6.37
N VAL A 112 7.06 -5.02 7.52
CA VAL A 112 6.96 -4.30 8.80
C VAL A 112 8.34 -3.81 9.24
N GLY A 113 9.36 -4.66 9.13
CA GLY A 113 10.75 -4.28 9.39
C GLY A 113 11.23 -3.16 8.48
N LEU A 114 10.95 -3.25 7.18
CA LEU A 114 11.26 -2.21 6.20
C LEU A 114 10.54 -0.89 6.54
N ALA A 115 9.26 -0.93 6.89
CA ALA A 115 8.50 0.26 7.28
C ALA A 115 9.09 0.92 8.53
N ARG A 116 9.47 0.13 9.52
CA ARG A 116 10.13 0.62 10.75
C ARG A 116 11.48 1.27 10.45
N ALA A 117 12.27 0.68 9.57
CA ALA A 117 13.54 1.28 9.13
C ALA A 117 13.35 2.62 8.41
N MET A 118 12.18 2.84 7.78
CA MET A 118 11.80 4.12 7.16
C MET A 118 11.12 5.09 8.14
N GLY A 119 11.02 4.75 9.44
CA GLY A 119 10.42 5.61 10.46
C GLY A 119 8.89 5.48 10.61
N CYS A 120 8.26 4.56 9.91
CA CYS A 120 6.84 4.23 10.06
C CYS A 120 6.61 3.27 11.22
N THR A 121 5.36 3.15 11.66
CA THR A 121 4.89 2.05 12.50
C THR A 121 4.28 0.95 11.63
N GLY A 122 4.06 -0.24 12.18
CA GLY A 122 3.42 -1.29 11.38
C GLY A 122 3.21 -2.60 12.12
N ALA A 123 2.27 -3.39 11.59
CA ALA A 123 1.91 -4.70 12.07
C ALA A 123 1.66 -5.67 10.91
N ARG A 124 1.88 -6.96 11.17
CA ARG A 124 1.55 -8.04 10.24
C ARG A 124 0.26 -8.73 10.65
N VAL A 125 -0.60 -9.00 9.67
CA VAL A 125 -1.88 -9.69 9.85
C VAL A 125 -1.84 -10.99 9.05
N GLU A 126 -1.87 -12.11 9.76
CA GLU A 126 -1.85 -13.46 9.15
C GLU A 126 -3.19 -14.19 9.23
N ARG A 127 -4.11 -13.68 10.07
CA ARG A 127 -5.42 -14.32 10.31
C ARG A 127 -6.53 -13.30 10.09
N ALA A 128 -7.50 -13.66 9.26
CA ALA A 128 -8.62 -12.79 8.91
C ALA A 128 -9.37 -12.19 10.13
N PRO A 129 -9.60 -12.91 11.25
CA PRO A 129 -10.26 -12.33 12.43
C PRO A 129 -9.52 -11.12 13.04
N ASN A 130 -8.20 -11.02 12.84
CA ASN A 130 -7.38 -9.95 13.40
C ASN A 130 -7.39 -8.67 12.52
N LEU A 131 -7.88 -8.76 11.28
CA LEU A 131 -7.78 -7.67 10.31
C LEU A 131 -8.54 -6.41 10.77
N ALA A 132 -9.74 -6.59 11.31
CA ALA A 132 -10.56 -5.45 11.72
C ALA A 132 -9.93 -4.64 12.86
N ALA A 133 -9.33 -5.32 13.85
CA ALA A 133 -8.63 -4.67 14.96
C ALA A 133 -7.36 -3.96 14.48
N ALA A 134 -6.55 -4.61 13.65
CA ALA A 134 -5.33 -4.04 13.09
C ALA A 134 -5.62 -2.83 12.17
N LEU A 135 -6.69 -2.87 11.38
CA LEU A 135 -7.11 -1.72 10.56
C LEU A 135 -7.53 -0.54 11.44
N ARG A 136 -8.26 -0.78 12.52
CA ARG A 136 -8.65 0.29 13.46
C ARG A 136 -7.40 0.94 14.07
N GLU A 137 -6.48 0.16 14.59
CA GLU A 137 -5.19 0.66 15.12
C GLU A 137 -4.44 1.50 14.08
N ALA A 138 -4.33 0.99 12.85
CA ALA A 138 -3.66 1.68 11.76
C ALA A 138 -4.33 3.01 11.37
N LEU A 139 -5.66 3.07 11.43
CA LEU A 139 -6.43 4.28 11.10
C LEU A 139 -6.36 5.33 12.21
N GLU A 140 -6.20 4.93 13.46
CA GLU A 140 -6.09 5.81 14.63
C GLU A 140 -4.65 6.28 14.90
N SER A 141 -3.66 5.66 14.26
CA SER A 141 -2.25 6.01 14.46
C SER A 141 -1.95 7.46 14.11
N SER A 142 -1.19 8.16 14.94
CA SER A 142 -0.71 9.52 14.66
C SER A 142 0.44 9.57 13.65
N ARG A 143 1.04 8.42 13.32
CA ARG A 143 2.16 8.29 12.36
C ARG A 143 1.73 7.48 11.15
N PRO A 144 2.50 7.51 10.05
CA PRO A 144 2.30 6.57 8.96
C PRO A 144 2.37 5.13 9.48
N PHE A 145 1.36 4.33 9.15
CA PHE A 145 1.23 2.96 9.64
C PHE A 145 1.12 1.98 8.47
N LEU A 146 1.95 0.93 8.49
CA LEU A 146 1.90 -0.12 7.49
C LEU A 146 1.28 -1.39 8.06
N LEU A 147 0.29 -1.92 7.34
CA LEU A 147 -0.25 -3.26 7.56
C LEU A 147 0.26 -4.19 6.46
N ASP A 148 0.99 -5.23 6.85
CA ASP A 148 1.34 -6.36 5.99
C ASP A 148 0.28 -7.45 6.15
N VAL A 149 -0.63 -7.55 5.20
CA VAL A 149 -1.75 -8.48 5.24
C VAL A 149 -1.42 -9.70 4.39
N ALA A 150 -1.12 -10.81 5.07
CA ALA A 150 -0.88 -12.08 4.40
C ALA A 150 -2.18 -12.61 3.77
N VAL A 151 -2.12 -12.91 2.48
CA VAL A 151 -3.21 -13.55 1.73
C VAL A 151 -2.71 -14.83 1.07
N ALA A 152 -3.64 -15.72 0.74
CA ALA A 152 -3.28 -16.94 0.04
C ALA A 152 -2.63 -16.61 -1.31
N PRO A 153 -1.56 -17.31 -1.71
CA PRO A 153 -1.07 -17.24 -3.08
C PRO A 153 -2.20 -17.58 -4.05
N LEU A 154 -2.27 -16.87 -5.16
CA LEU A 154 -3.13 -17.30 -6.26
C LEU A 154 -2.52 -18.59 -6.81
N GLY A 155 -3.27 -19.69 -6.77
CA GLY A 155 -2.87 -21.02 -7.17
C GLY A 155 -2.56 -21.18 -8.65
#